data_e02cfb7fbb09edfd5b9ec947238609a5
#
_entry.id   e02cfb7fbb09edfd5b9ec947238609a5
#
_cell.length_a   1.000
_cell.length_b   1.000
_cell.length_c   1.000
_cell.angle_alpha   90.00
_cell.angle_beta   90.00
_cell.angle_gamma   90.00
#
_symmetry.space_group_name_H-M   'P 1'
#
loop_
_entity.id
_entity.type
_entity.pdbx_description
1 polymer ?
#
loop_
_entity_poly.entity_id
_entity_poly.type
_entity_poly.pdbx_seq_one_letter_code
_entity_poly.pdbx_strand_id
1 'polypeptide(L)'
;MSTIKRILVTGGAGFLGSHLCERLVAEGHDVICVDNFFTSQKSNVAHLLERPNFELVRHDIIHPLWLEVDEIYNLACPAAPGHYQYNPIKTMKTSVMGAINLLGMARRCRAKILQASTSEVYGDPEVHPQPESYRGAVNPIGPRACYDEGKRAAETLFMDYHRHNGVNVRIVRIFNTYGPRMHPFDGRVVSNFIRQALAGEPITIFGSGAQTRSFCYRDDLVEGMIRMMNGPDDFVGPVNIGNPGEFTIRQLAELTLELTGSTVPLVEKPLPVDDPERRRPDITLAREKLGWEPVVPLREGLAKTIAWFKSVRLADYRAPTPNY
;
A
#
# COMPACT_ATOMS: atom_id res chain seq x y z
N MET A 1 26.99 11.69 -9.57
CA MET A 1 26.34 10.45 -10.02
C MET A 1 25.88 9.72 -8.76
N SER A 2 24.60 9.35 -8.63
CA SER A 2 24.15 8.52 -7.51
C SER A 2 24.82 7.15 -7.61
N THR A 3 25.29 6.62 -6.48
CA THR A 3 25.86 5.26 -6.42
C THR A 3 24.79 4.25 -6.80
N ILE A 4 25.07 3.34 -7.73
CA ILE A 4 24.18 2.22 -8.06
C ILE A 4 24.07 1.35 -6.81
N LYS A 5 22.83 1.04 -6.40
CA LYS A 5 22.53 0.21 -5.23
C LYS A 5 21.86 -1.06 -5.68
N ARG A 6 22.04 -2.13 -4.91
CA ARG A 6 21.28 -3.35 -5.03
C ARG A 6 20.08 -3.30 -4.05
N ILE A 7 18.87 -3.24 -4.58
CA ILE A 7 17.66 -2.92 -3.81
C ILE A 7 16.67 -4.10 -3.85
N LEU A 8 16.29 -4.58 -2.67
CA LEU A 8 15.24 -5.57 -2.53
C LEU A 8 13.87 -4.89 -2.36
N VAL A 9 12.90 -5.29 -3.17
CA VAL A 9 11.49 -4.91 -3.01
C VAL A 9 10.66 -6.15 -2.77
N THR A 10 10.20 -6.37 -1.54
CA THR A 10 9.28 -7.48 -1.22
C THR A 10 7.84 -7.05 -1.49
N GLY A 11 7.00 -7.98 -1.99
CA GLY A 11 5.70 -7.60 -2.56
C GLY A 11 5.85 -6.80 -3.87
N GLY A 12 7.00 -6.96 -4.54
CA GLY A 12 7.39 -6.15 -5.68
C GLY A 12 6.55 -6.37 -6.95
N ALA A 13 5.84 -7.50 -7.08
CA ALA A 13 4.88 -7.72 -8.16
C ALA A 13 3.44 -7.24 -7.81
N GLY A 14 3.24 -6.68 -6.60
CA GLY A 14 2.00 -6.08 -6.15
C GLY A 14 1.70 -4.72 -6.77
N PHE A 15 0.58 -4.11 -6.35
CA PHE A 15 0.15 -2.80 -6.81
C PHE A 15 1.26 -1.74 -6.68
N LEU A 16 1.64 -1.39 -5.46
CA LEU A 16 2.65 -0.35 -5.22
C LEU A 16 4.07 -0.84 -5.54
N GLY A 17 4.38 -2.09 -5.21
CA GLY A 17 5.70 -2.68 -5.42
C GLY A 17 6.13 -2.67 -6.88
N SER A 18 5.22 -2.93 -7.82
CA SER A 18 5.54 -2.93 -9.26
C SER A 18 5.88 -1.54 -9.80
N HIS A 19 5.25 -0.49 -9.28
CA HIS A 19 5.58 0.89 -9.64
C HIS A 19 6.90 1.35 -9.01
N LEU A 20 7.17 0.91 -7.77
CA LEU A 20 8.44 1.17 -7.12
C LEU A 20 9.60 0.46 -7.85
N CYS A 21 9.44 -0.82 -8.20
CA CYS A 21 10.43 -1.54 -9.00
C CYS A 21 10.72 -0.82 -10.33
N GLU A 22 9.68 -0.43 -11.06
CA GLU A 22 9.80 0.30 -12.32
C GLU A 22 10.59 1.61 -12.17
N ARG A 23 10.29 2.39 -11.12
CA ARG A 23 10.98 3.63 -10.82
C ARG A 23 12.46 3.41 -10.48
N LEU A 24 12.77 2.46 -9.60
CA LEU A 24 14.13 2.15 -9.18
C LEU A 24 14.99 1.60 -10.33
N VAL A 25 14.42 0.72 -11.18
CA VAL A 25 15.08 0.23 -12.40
C VAL A 25 15.37 1.37 -13.38
N ALA A 26 14.44 2.32 -13.55
CA ALA A 26 14.62 3.48 -14.42
C ALA A 26 15.69 4.45 -13.87
N GLU A 27 15.88 4.52 -12.57
CA GLU A 27 16.95 5.28 -11.90
C GLU A 27 18.33 4.60 -11.99
N GLY A 28 18.40 3.39 -12.57
CA GLY A 28 19.64 2.65 -12.82
C GLY A 28 20.08 1.75 -11.66
N HIS A 29 19.26 1.53 -10.65
CA HIS A 29 19.53 0.60 -9.56
C HIS A 29 19.38 -0.86 -10.00
N ASP A 30 20.10 -1.79 -9.33
CA ASP A 30 19.93 -3.23 -9.45
C ASP A 30 18.80 -3.69 -8.53
N VAL A 31 17.66 -4.11 -9.08
CA VAL A 31 16.40 -4.33 -8.34
C VAL A 31 16.05 -5.81 -8.28
N ILE A 32 15.95 -6.35 -7.06
CA ILE A 32 15.45 -7.69 -6.79
C ILE A 32 13.99 -7.58 -6.32
N CYS A 33 13.07 -8.03 -7.17
CA CYS A 33 11.65 -8.12 -6.86
C CYS A 33 11.33 -9.48 -6.26
N VAL A 34 10.94 -9.51 -4.99
CA VAL A 34 10.52 -10.75 -4.30
C VAL A 34 9.02 -10.75 -4.10
N ASP A 35 8.34 -11.80 -4.55
CA ASP A 35 6.89 -11.95 -4.41
C ASP A 35 6.48 -13.42 -4.38
N ASN A 36 5.44 -13.79 -3.63
CA ASN A 36 4.87 -15.13 -3.61
C ASN A 36 3.64 -15.29 -4.52
N PHE A 37 3.19 -14.18 -5.13
CA PHE A 37 2.01 -14.09 -5.99
C PHE A 37 0.69 -14.47 -5.30
N PHE A 38 0.58 -14.23 -4.00
CA PHE A 38 -0.66 -14.50 -3.28
C PHE A 38 -1.78 -13.51 -3.65
N THR A 39 -1.45 -12.20 -3.78
CA THR A 39 -2.40 -11.15 -4.18
C THR A 39 -1.95 -10.37 -5.41
N SER A 40 -0.74 -10.61 -5.86
CA SER A 40 -0.09 -9.93 -6.97
C SER A 40 -0.15 -10.75 -8.27
N GLN A 41 0.29 -10.14 -9.37
CA GLN A 41 0.37 -10.80 -10.67
C GLN A 41 1.73 -10.56 -11.32
N LYS A 42 2.29 -11.61 -11.94
CA LYS A 42 3.54 -11.51 -12.70
C LYS A 42 3.46 -10.48 -13.83
N SER A 43 2.27 -10.30 -14.43
CA SER A 43 2.03 -9.30 -15.47
C SER A 43 2.34 -7.86 -15.04
N ASN A 44 2.25 -7.53 -13.74
CA ASN A 44 2.56 -6.20 -13.23
C ASN A 44 4.04 -5.80 -13.43
N VAL A 45 4.94 -6.77 -13.51
CA VAL A 45 6.39 -6.59 -13.69
C VAL A 45 6.93 -7.22 -14.96
N ALA A 46 6.06 -7.74 -15.85
CA ALA A 46 6.45 -8.46 -17.06
C ALA A 46 7.37 -7.62 -17.98
N HIS A 47 7.10 -6.32 -18.09
CA HIS A 47 7.88 -5.36 -18.88
C HIS A 47 9.30 -5.09 -18.32
N LEU A 48 9.59 -5.53 -17.10
CA LEU A 48 10.91 -5.41 -16.47
C LEU A 48 11.78 -6.66 -16.63
N LEU A 49 11.20 -7.82 -16.98
CA LEU A 49 11.90 -9.11 -16.99
C LEU A 49 13.10 -9.17 -17.94
N GLU A 50 13.10 -8.37 -19.00
CA GLU A 50 14.21 -8.28 -19.96
C GLU A 50 15.23 -7.21 -19.59
N ARG A 51 15.03 -6.47 -18.51
CA ARG A 51 15.97 -5.44 -18.07
C ARG A 51 17.17 -6.09 -17.36
N PRO A 52 18.41 -5.75 -17.73
CA PRO A 52 19.60 -6.38 -17.14
C PRO A 52 19.78 -6.08 -15.64
N ASN A 53 19.15 -5.02 -15.14
CA ASN A 53 19.18 -4.58 -13.74
C ASN A 53 17.87 -4.92 -12.98
N PHE A 54 17.17 -5.99 -13.39
CA PHE A 54 15.96 -6.47 -12.70
C PHE A 54 15.94 -7.98 -12.58
N GLU A 55 15.71 -8.47 -11.36
CA GLU A 55 15.56 -9.89 -11.05
C GLU A 55 14.22 -10.15 -10.37
N LEU A 56 13.47 -11.16 -10.82
CA LEU A 56 12.22 -11.61 -10.20
C LEU A 56 12.42 -12.92 -9.47
N VAL A 57 12.26 -12.93 -8.16
CA VAL A 57 12.39 -14.08 -7.28
C VAL A 57 11.02 -14.46 -6.70
N ARG A 58 10.55 -15.68 -6.96
CA ARG A 58 9.35 -16.20 -6.32
C ARG A 58 9.70 -16.76 -4.94
N HIS A 59 9.33 -16.02 -3.89
CA HIS A 59 9.61 -16.42 -2.51
C HIS A 59 8.57 -15.84 -1.54
N ASP A 60 8.35 -16.55 -0.44
CA ASP A 60 7.48 -16.09 0.65
C ASP A 60 8.32 -15.64 1.85
N ILE A 61 8.22 -14.38 2.21
CA ILE A 61 9.06 -13.75 3.25
C ILE A 61 8.85 -14.30 4.66
N ILE A 62 7.82 -15.12 4.90
CA ILE A 62 7.70 -15.87 6.17
C ILE A 62 8.84 -16.88 6.36
N HIS A 63 9.53 -17.23 5.30
CA HIS A 63 10.74 -18.06 5.31
C HIS A 63 11.99 -17.18 5.13
N PRO A 64 13.13 -17.58 5.74
CA PRO A 64 14.38 -16.85 5.58
C PRO A 64 14.79 -16.70 4.11
N LEU A 65 15.32 -15.53 3.78
CA LEU A 65 15.87 -15.18 2.47
C LEU A 65 17.31 -14.71 2.64
N TRP A 66 18.21 -15.20 1.80
CA TRP A 66 19.64 -14.90 1.87
C TRP A 66 20.09 -14.16 0.61
N LEU A 67 20.18 -12.84 0.71
CA LEU A 67 20.64 -11.94 -0.36
C LEU A 67 21.62 -10.92 0.21
N GLU A 68 22.49 -10.38 -0.63
CA GLU A 68 23.32 -9.23 -0.32
C GLU A 68 22.68 -8.00 -0.99
N VAL A 69 22.30 -7.02 -0.19
CA VAL A 69 21.58 -5.82 -0.66
C VAL A 69 21.97 -4.59 0.15
N ASP A 70 21.83 -3.41 -0.46
CA ASP A 70 22.10 -2.11 0.17
C ASP A 70 20.82 -1.53 0.80
N GLU A 71 19.67 -1.79 0.18
CA GLU A 71 18.38 -1.27 0.63
C GLU A 71 17.26 -2.32 0.50
N ILE A 72 16.29 -2.23 1.41
CA ILE A 72 15.12 -3.11 1.43
C ILE A 72 13.85 -2.27 1.56
N TYR A 73 12.91 -2.44 0.62
CA TYR A 73 11.55 -1.95 0.74
C TYR A 73 10.63 -3.12 1.08
N ASN A 74 10.12 -3.16 2.32
CA ASN A 74 9.20 -4.22 2.75
C ASN A 74 7.74 -3.81 2.51
N LEU A 75 7.20 -4.21 1.34
CA LEU A 75 5.80 -3.98 0.97
C LEU A 75 4.96 -5.26 1.00
N ALA A 76 5.57 -6.42 1.27
CA ALA A 76 4.88 -7.70 1.24
C ALA A 76 3.88 -7.84 2.40
N CYS A 77 2.60 -7.69 2.10
CA CYS A 77 1.47 -8.05 2.96
C CYS A 77 0.18 -7.96 2.14
N PRO A 78 -0.80 -8.88 2.32
CA PRO A 78 -2.15 -8.65 1.84
C PRO A 78 -2.71 -7.37 2.48
N ALA A 79 -3.14 -6.39 1.68
CA ALA A 79 -3.48 -5.05 2.17
C ALA A 79 -4.94 -4.64 1.92
N ALA A 80 -5.72 -5.48 1.26
CA ALA A 80 -7.14 -5.25 1.02
C ALA A 80 -7.99 -6.20 1.88
N PRO A 81 -9.17 -5.74 2.40
CA PRO A 81 -10.00 -6.53 3.31
C PRO A 81 -10.31 -7.94 2.80
N GLY A 82 -10.74 -8.07 1.55
CA GLY A 82 -11.02 -9.38 0.96
C GLY A 82 -9.82 -10.33 0.92
N HIS A 83 -8.59 -9.81 0.84
CA HIS A 83 -7.38 -10.59 0.79
C HIS A 83 -6.83 -10.95 2.18
N TYR A 84 -6.74 -9.98 3.12
CA TYR A 84 -6.17 -10.27 4.43
C TYR A 84 -7.11 -11.09 5.31
N GLN A 85 -8.43 -10.98 5.12
CA GLN A 85 -9.43 -11.79 5.81
C GLN A 85 -9.57 -13.20 5.22
N TYR A 86 -9.20 -13.39 3.95
CA TYR A 86 -9.19 -14.72 3.32
C TYR A 86 -8.25 -15.71 4.05
N ASN A 87 -7.08 -15.26 4.48
CA ASN A 87 -6.18 -16.06 5.32
C ASN A 87 -5.54 -15.16 6.39
N PRO A 88 -6.25 -14.91 7.51
CA PRO A 88 -5.81 -13.98 8.55
C PRO A 88 -4.53 -14.45 9.24
N ILE A 89 -4.35 -15.75 9.46
CA ILE A 89 -3.12 -16.30 10.05
C ILE A 89 -1.91 -16.05 9.15
N LYS A 90 -2.07 -16.23 7.84
CA LYS A 90 -1.03 -15.94 6.86
C LYS A 90 -0.68 -14.46 6.83
N THR A 91 -1.68 -13.58 6.90
CA THR A 91 -1.50 -12.13 6.96
C THR A 91 -0.67 -11.72 8.17
N MET A 92 -1.02 -12.21 9.36
CA MET A 92 -0.25 -11.98 10.60
C MET A 92 1.18 -12.51 10.48
N LYS A 93 1.37 -13.76 9.99
CA LYS A 93 2.72 -14.32 9.78
C LYS A 93 3.54 -13.48 8.81
N THR A 94 2.95 -12.99 7.71
CA THR A 94 3.67 -12.16 6.74
C THR A 94 4.14 -10.85 7.38
N SER A 95 3.30 -10.20 8.18
CA SER A 95 3.66 -8.96 8.87
C SER A 95 4.74 -9.17 9.94
N VAL A 96 4.64 -10.23 10.76
CA VAL A 96 5.52 -10.42 11.92
C VAL A 96 6.78 -11.22 11.56
N MET A 97 6.62 -12.44 11.03
CA MET A 97 7.77 -13.30 10.68
C MET A 97 8.54 -12.72 9.49
N GLY A 98 7.83 -12.16 8.50
CA GLY A 98 8.45 -11.46 7.37
C GLY A 98 9.30 -10.28 7.84
N ALA A 99 8.79 -9.47 8.77
CA ALA A 99 9.57 -8.37 9.36
C ALA A 99 10.82 -8.88 10.08
N ILE A 100 10.71 -9.93 10.91
CA ILE A 100 11.86 -10.53 11.63
C ILE A 100 12.93 -11.01 10.64
N ASN A 101 12.54 -11.74 9.59
CA ASN A 101 13.47 -12.28 8.59
C ASN A 101 14.20 -11.16 7.84
N LEU A 102 13.47 -10.11 7.41
CA LEU A 102 14.05 -9.00 6.66
C LEU A 102 14.90 -8.09 7.55
N LEU A 103 14.52 -7.85 8.80
CA LEU A 103 15.34 -7.11 9.77
C LEU A 103 16.65 -7.87 10.10
N GLY A 104 16.59 -9.19 10.22
CA GLY A 104 17.78 -10.04 10.34
C GLY A 104 18.72 -9.92 9.15
N MET A 105 18.17 -9.91 7.93
CA MET A 105 18.94 -9.69 6.71
C MET A 105 19.51 -8.26 6.65
N ALA A 106 18.69 -7.23 6.95
CA ALA A 106 19.14 -5.84 6.98
C ALA A 106 20.31 -5.64 7.94
N ARG A 107 20.25 -6.26 9.14
CA ARG A 107 21.35 -6.24 10.11
C ARG A 107 22.61 -6.90 9.54
N ARG A 108 22.49 -8.07 8.92
CA ARG A 108 23.63 -8.81 8.33
C ARG A 108 24.29 -8.03 7.20
N CYS A 109 23.50 -7.48 6.27
CA CYS A 109 23.97 -6.72 5.11
C CYS A 109 24.35 -5.27 5.46
N ARG A 110 24.03 -4.78 6.67
CA ARG A 110 24.06 -3.36 7.04
C ARG A 110 23.18 -2.50 6.10
N ALA A 111 22.13 -3.09 5.59
CA ALA A 111 21.22 -2.45 4.66
C ALA A 111 20.25 -1.50 5.38
N LYS A 112 19.86 -0.42 4.69
CA LYS A 112 18.73 0.41 5.12
C LYS A 112 17.42 -0.31 4.78
N ILE A 113 16.44 -0.29 5.68
CA ILE A 113 15.17 -0.99 5.46
C ILE A 113 13.96 -0.09 5.74
N LEU A 114 13.02 -0.05 4.77
CA LEU A 114 11.76 0.66 4.90
C LEU A 114 10.60 -0.32 5.09
N GLN A 115 9.79 -0.07 6.14
CA GLN A 115 8.51 -0.75 6.39
C GLN A 115 7.36 0.05 5.79
N ALA A 116 6.64 -0.57 4.86
CA ALA A 116 5.33 -0.10 4.46
C ALA A 116 4.31 -0.47 5.56
N SER A 117 4.11 0.44 6.51
CA SER A 117 3.02 0.40 7.47
C SER A 117 1.75 1.00 6.86
N THR A 118 0.75 1.30 7.66
CA THR A 118 -0.58 1.66 7.17
C THR A 118 -1.27 2.63 8.11
N SER A 119 -2.23 3.41 7.60
CA SER A 119 -3.15 4.18 8.44
C SER A 119 -4.07 3.33 9.31
N GLU A 120 -4.17 2.02 9.03
CA GLU A 120 -4.96 1.09 9.84
C GLU A 120 -4.41 0.92 11.27
N VAL A 121 -3.13 1.27 11.51
CA VAL A 121 -2.55 1.29 12.86
C VAL A 121 -3.24 2.30 13.79
N TYR A 122 -3.98 3.25 13.23
CA TYR A 122 -4.79 4.21 13.97
C TYR A 122 -6.17 3.67 14.38
N GLY A 123 -6.62 2.56 13.80
CA GLY A 123 -7.93 1.96 14.09
C GLY A 123 -9.08 2.86 13.67
N ASP A 124 -10.11 2.96 14.53
CA ASP A 124 -11.19 3.94 14.41
C ASP A 124 -10.76 5.22 15.17
N PRO A 125 -10.28 6.26 14.46
CA PRO A 125 -9.55 7.32 15.11
C PRO A 125 -10.48 8.35 15.77
N GLU A 126 -10.19 8.67 17.03
CA GLU A 126 -10.81 9.76 17.79
C GLU A 126 -10.22 11.14 17.43
N VAL A 127 -9.07 11.17 16.76
CA VAL A 127 -8.34 12.40 16.36
C VAL A 127 -8.40 12.57 14.84
N HIS A 128 -8.71 13.77 14.38
CA HIS A 128 -8.85 14.10 12.96
C HIS A 128 -8.29 15.50 12.64
N PRO A 129 -7.37 15.66 11.67
CA PRO A 129 -6.62 14.61 10.96
C PRO A 129 -5.71 13.81 11.90
N GLN A 130 -5.27 12.59 11.47
CA GLN A 130 -4.43 11.72 12.29
C GLN A 130 -2.96 12.13 12.20
N PRO A 131 -2.32 12.65 13.29
CA PRO A 131 -0.88 12.86 13.36
C PRO A 131 -0.16 11.56 13.77
N GLU A 132 1.13 11.47 13.47
CA GLU A 132 1.95 10.29 13.81
C GLU A 132 2.06 10.04 15.32
N SER A 133 1.89 11.05 16.15
CA SER A 133 1.88 10.96 17.63
C SER A 133 0.63 10.26 18.19
N TYR A 134 -0.45 10.16 17.40
CA TYR A 134 -1.66 9.45 17.82
C TYR A 134 -1.42 7.94 17.84
N ARG A 135 -1.67 7.32 19.00
CA ARG A 135 -1.37 5.88 19.22
C ARG A 135 -2.39 4.93 18.62
N GLY A 136 -3.56 5.42 18.26
CA GLY A 136 -4.64 4.66 17.64
C GLY A 136 -5.57 3.96 18.63
N ALA A 137 -6.74 3.55 18.11
CA ALA A 137 -7.79 2.80 18.79
C ALA A 137 -8.15 1.57 17.94
N VAL A 138 -7.26 0.55 17.95
CA VAL A 138 -7.44 -0.69 17.19
C VAL A 138 -8.23 -1.69 18.03
N ASN A 139 -9.18 -2.40 17.37
CA ASN A 139 -9.85 -3.55 17.97
C ASN A 139 -8.95 -4.80 17.83
N PRO A 140 -8.28 -5.29 18.92
CA PRO A 140 -7.27 -6.35 18.79
C PRO A 140 -7.86 -7.74 18.51
N ILE A 141 -9.17 -7.91 18.63
CA ILE A 141 -9.87 -9.20 18.42
C ILE A 141 -10.89 -9.11 17.28
N GLY A 142 -10.98 -7.97 16.60
CA GLY A 142 -11.88 -7.76 15.48
C GLY A 142 -11.44 -8.49 14.21
N PRO A 143 -12.31 -8.55 13.20
CA PRO A 143 -12.02 -9.27 11.94
C PRO A 143 -10.87 -8.65 11.13
N ARG A 144 -10.48 -7.40 11.43
CA ARG A 144 -9.36 -6.69 10.80
C ARG A 144 -8.05 -6.81 11.58
N ALA A 145 -8.08 -7.30 12.83
CA ALA A 145 -6.94 -7.35 13.74
C ALA A 145 -5.71 -8.06 13.15
N CYS A 146 -5.90 -9.09 12.31
CA CYS A 146 -4.78 -9.78 11.66
C CYS A 146 -3.89 -8.86 10.81
N TYR A 147 -4.47 -7.81 10.23
CA TYR A 147 -3.75 -6.80 9.46
C TYR A 147 -3.29 -5.65 10.35
N ASP A 148 -4.21 -5.07 11.10
CA ASP A 148 -3.97 -3.87 11.91
C ASP A 148 -2.92 -4.13 12.98
N GLU A 149 -3.09 -5.16 13.82
CA GLU A 149 -2.12 -5.55 14.84
C GLU A 149 -0.84 -6.15 14.23
N GLY A 150 -0.95 -6.85 13.10
CA GLY A 150 0.22 -7.32 12.37
C GLY A 150 1.15 -6.19 11.96
N LYS A 151 0.60 -5.07 11.46
CA LYS A 151 1.37 -3.87 11.08
C LYS A 151 1.89 -3.12 12.30
N ARG A 152 1.12 -3.01 13.40
CA ARG A 152 1.59 -2.44 14.69
C ARG A 152 2.76 -3.23 15.25
N ALA A 153 2.67 -4.56 15.26
CA ALA A 153 3.76 -5.45 15.70
C ALA A 153 5.02 -5.28 14.82
N ALA A 154 4.84 -5.11 13.49
CA ALA A 154 5.96 -4.83 12.59
C ALA A 154 6.64 -3.49 12.91
N GLU A 155 5.89 -2.40 13.18
CA GLU A 155 6.46 -1.12 13.62
C GLU A 155 7.27 -1.30 14.92
N THR A 156 6.75 -2.04 15.90
CA THR A 156 7.46 -2.34 17.16
C THR A 156 8.77 -3.07 16.88
N LEU A 157 8.76 -4.13 16.08
CA LEU A 157 9.97 -4.88 15.70
C LEU A 157 11.01 -3.99 15.02
N PHE A 158 10.60 -3.12 14.09
CA PHE A 158 11.50 -2.19 13.40
C PHE A 158 12.18 -1.25 14.41
N MET A 159 11.40 -0.66 15.34
CA MET A 159 11.95 0.23 16.36
C MET A 159 12.88 -0.49 17.35
N ASP A 160 12.59 -1.75 17.71
CA ASP A 160 13.44 -2.51 18.62
C ASP A 160 14.76 -2.94 17.93
N TYR A 161 14.71 -3.37 16.66
CA TYR A 161 15.93 -3.62 15.88
C TYR A 161 16.78 -2.37 15.70
N HIS A 162 16.14 -1.21 15.53
CA HIS A 162 16.84 0.07 15.49
C HIS A 162 17.56 0.36 16.82
N ARG A 163 16.81 0.32 17.93
CA ARG A 163 17.33 0.68 19.28
C ARG A 163 18.40 -0.28 19.79
N HIS A 164 18.18 -1.58 19.60
CA HIS A 164 19.05 -2.62 20.20
C HIS A 164 20.11 -3.17 19.25
N ASN A 165 19.89 -3.10 17.93
CA ASN A 165 20.78 -3.67 16.95
C ASN A 165 21.39 -2.65 15.99
N GLY A 166 21.00 -1.37 16.08
CA GLY A 166 21.51 -0.30 15.22
C GLY A 166 21.10 -0.43 13.75
N VAL A 167 20.01 -1.16 13.45
CA VAL A 167 19.53 -1.27 12.07
C VAL A 167 18.99 0.08 11.61
N ASN A 168 19.38 0.51 10.41
CA ASN A 168 18.92 1.75 9.81
C ASN A 168 17.52 1.55 9.22
N VAL A 169 16.48 1.85 10.01
CA VAL A 169 15.08 1.61 9.66
C VAL A 169 14.38 2.89 9.19
N ARG A 170 13.34 2.69 8.39
CA ARG A 170 12.38 3.72 7.98
C ARG A 170 10.97 3.15 8.11
N ILE A 171 10.02 3.95 8.60
CA ILE A 171 8.61 3.54 8.74
C ILE A 171 7.73 4.57 8.06
N VAL A 172 6.92 4.13 7.08
CA VAL A 172 5.88 4.96 6.45
C VAL A 172 4.50 4.40 6.77
N ARG A 173 3.57 5.25 7.20
CA ARG A 173 2.16 4.92 7.38
C ARG A 173 1.39 5.35 6.13
N ILE A 174 1.06 4.38 5.31
CA ILE A 174 0.40 4.59 4.01
C ILE A 174 -1.09 4.77 4.22
N PHE A 175 -1.64 5.88 3.71
CA PHE A 175 -3.08 6.11 3.62
C PHE A 175 -3.66 5.57 2.31
N ASN A 176 -5.00 5.62 2.15
CA ASN A 176 -5.68 5.06 1.00
C ASN A 176 -5.04 5.51 -0.31
N THR A 177 -4.55 4.55 -1.05
CA THR A 177 -3.85 4.76 -2.31
C THR A 177 -4.56 4.06 -3.45
N TYR A 178 -4.59 4.70 -4.61
CA TYR A 178 -5.22 4.20 -5.82
C TYR A 178 -4.34 4.47 -7.06
N GLY A 179 -4.63 3.74 -8.15
CA GLY A 179 -3.90 3.90 -9.40
C GLY A 179 -3.94 2.65 -10.29
N PRO A 180 -3.31 2.69 -11.46
CA PRO A 180 -3.07 1.53 -12.32
C PRO A 180 -2.44 0.36 -11.58
N ARG A 181 -2.72 -0.88 -12.02
CA ARG A 181 -2.29 -2.15 -11.39
C ARG A 181 -2.91 -2.44 -10.01
N MET A 182 -3.88 -1.60 -9.55
CA MET A 182 -4.72 -1.95 -8.42
C MET A 182 -5.62 -3.12 -8.79
N HIS A 183 -5.69 -4.15 -7.93
CA HIS A 183 -6.45 -5.35 -8.26
C HIS A 183 -7.95 -5.05 -8.40
N PRO A 184 -8.61 -5.39 -9.55
CA PRO A 184 -10.00 -5.01 -9.79
C PRO A 184 -11.01 -5.55 -8.79
N PHE A 185 -10.68 -6.67 -8.12
CA PHE A 185 -11.55 -7.35 -7.14
C PHE A 185 -10.98 -7.30 -5.72
N ASP A 186 -10.19 -6.26 -5.37
CA ASP A 186 -9.64 -6.14 -4.01
C ASP A 186 -10.65 -5.62 -2.96
N GLY A 187 -11.84 -5.22 -3.41
CA GLY A 187 -12.93 -4.79 -2.54
C GLY A 187 -12.84 -3.33 -2.08
N ARG A 188 -11.79 -2.59 -2.45
CA ARG A 188 -11.68 -1.17 -2.11
C ARG A 188 -12.60 -0.32 -2.98
N VAL A 189 -13.00 0.84 -2.44
CA VAL A 189 -14.04 1.68 -3.06
C VAL A 189 -13.71 2.12 -4.49
N VAL A 190 -12.46 2.55 -4.75
CA VAL A 190 -12.06 3.03 -6.09
C VAL A 190 -12.13 1.93 -7.13
N SER A 191 -11.55 0.74 -6.85
CA SER A 191 -11.60 -0.41 -7.76
C SER A 191 -13.02 -0.90 -8.00
N ASN A 192 -13.85 -0.97 -6.95
CA ASN A 192 -15.23 -1.39 -7.06
C ASN A 192 -16.05 -0.44 -7.95
N PHE A 193 -15.95 0.87 -7.72
CA PHE A 193 -16.72 1.86 -8.48
C PHE A 193 -16.34 1.85 -9.95
N ILE A 194 -15.04 1.82 -10.26
CA ILE A 194 -14.56 1.75 -11.65
C ILE A 194 -15.04 0.47 -12.33
N ARG A 195 -14.89 -0.68 -11.65
CA ARG A 195 -15.33 -1.97 -12.20
C ARG A 195 -16.83 -1.99 -12.48
N GLN A 196 -17.64 -1.56 -11.50
CA GLN A 196 -19.10 -1.52 -11.62
C GLN A 196 -19.53 -0.59 -12.76
N ALA A 197 -19.00 0.62 -12.82
CA ALA A 197 -19.31 1.58 -13.87
C ALA A 197 -18.96 1.04 -15.28
N LEU A 198 -17.79 0.39 -15.44
CA LEU A 198 -17.34 -0.18 -16.71
C LEU A 198 -18.10 -1.44 -17.11
N ALA A 199 -18.59 -2.22 -16.13
CA ALA A 199 -19.39 -3.42 -16.36
C ALA A 199 -20.89 -3.12 -16.60
N GLY A 200 -21.33 -1.86 -16.48
CA GLY A 200 -22.75 -1.51 -16.57
C GLY A 200 -23.55 -1.97 -15.33
N GLU A 201 -22.87 -2.23 -14.20
CA GLU A 201 -23.49 -2.62 -12.93
C GLU A 201 -23.78 -1.38 -12.08
N PRO A 202 -24.85 -1.37 -11.26
CA PRO A 202 -25.08 -0.29 -10.30
C PRO A 202 -23.87 -0.07 -9.38
N ILE A 203 -23.50 1.19 -9.16
CA ILE A 203 -22.44 1.52 -8.18
C ILE A 203 -23.00 1.36 -6.76
N THR A 204 -22.35 0.53 -5.97
CA THR A 204 -22.75 0.24 -4.58
C THR A 204 -22.10 1.22 -3.61
N ILE A 205 -22.91 2.05 -2.94
CA ILE A 205 -22.50 2.95 -1.85
C ILE A 205 -22.91 2.32 -0.54
N PHE A 206 -21.97 2.17 0.41
CA PHE A 206 -22.28 1.74 1.75
C PHE A 206 -22.66 2.95 2.62
N GLY A 207 -23.83 2.87 3.32
CA GLY A 207 -24.45 4.00 4.01
C GLY A 207 -24.95 5.07 3.04
N SER A 208 -25.08 6.32 3.51
CA SER A 208 -25.52 7.47 2.71
C SER A 208 -24.48 7.98 1.69
N GLY A 209 -23.24 7.52 1.80
CA GLY A 209 -22.11 8.05 1.04
C GLY A 209 -21.57 9.39 1.51
N ALA A 210 -22.06 9.89 2.66
CA ALA A 210 -21.57 11.16 3.26
C ALA A 210 -20.22 11.02 3.99
N GLN A 211 -19.83 9.78 4.34
CA GLN A 211 -18.53 9.52 4.95
C GLN A 211 -17.39 9.97 4.02
N THR A 212 -16.34 10.56 4.60
CA THR A 212 -15.22 11.10 3.85
C THR A 212 -14.01 10.17 3.85
N ARG A 213 -13.26 10.19 2.75
CA ARG A 213 -11.97 9.52 2.60
C ARG A 213 -11.01 10.42 1.85
N SER A 214 -9.74 10.26 2.14
CA SER A 214 -8.66 10.86 1.37
C SER A 214 -8.05 9.81 0.43
N PHE A 215 -7.64 10.24 -0.77
CA PHE A 215 -7.12 9.33 -1.80
C PHE A 215 -5.81 9.85 -2.37
N CYS A 216 -4.73 9.10 -2.16
CA CYS A 216 -3.40 9.41 -2.68
C CYS A 216 -3.17 8.65 -3.99
N TYR A 217 -2.70 9.35 -5.02
CA TYR A 217 -2.32 8.69 -6.25
C TYR A 217 -0.98 7.94 -6.09
N ARG A 218 -0.85 6.79 -6.75
CA ARG A 218 0.29 5.88 -6.60
C ARG A 218 1.67 6.54 -6.81
N ASP A 219 1.78 7.50 -7.76
CA ASP A 219 3.07 8.14 -8.05
C ASP A 219 3.52 9.05 -6.90
N ASP A 220 2.59 9.78 -6.29
CA ASP A 220 2.86 10.56 -5.08
C ASP A 220 3.32 9.66 -3.93
N LEU A 221 2.66 8.50 -3.77
CA LEU A 221 3.04 7.57 -2.71
C LEU A 221 4.43 6.94 -2.95
N VAL A 222 4.73 6.51 -4.17
CA VAL A 222 6.05 5.96 -4.53
C VAL A 222 7.15 7.00 -4.28
N GLU A 223 6.92 8.26 -4.69
CA GLU A 223 7.84 9.36 -4.41
C GLU A 223 8.04 9.56 -2.91
N GLY A 224 6.97 9.51 -2.10
CA GLY A 224 7.05 9.61 -0.64
C GLY A 224 7.91 8.49 -0.02
N MET A 225 7.75 7.26 -0.47
CA MET A 225 8.58 6.13 -0.01
C MET A 225 10.07 6.32 -0.39
N ILE A 226 10.36 6.77 -1.61
CA ILE A 226 11.73 7.04 -2.07
C ILE A 226 12.36 8.17 -1.26
N ARG A 227 11.64 9.27 -1.04
CA ARG A 227 12.14 10.37 -0.20
C ARG A 227 12.37 9.92 1.24
N MET A 228 11.52 9.07 1.80
CA MET A 228 11.73 8.52 3.14
C MET A 228 12.97 7.61 3.19
N MET A 229 13.20 6.76 2.19
CA MET A 229 14.40 5.94 2.11
C MET A 229 15.68 6.77 2.03
N ASN A 230 15.66 7.85 1.25
CA ASN A 230 16.77 8.75 1.04
C ASN A 230 16.82 9.93 2.05
N GLY A 231 15.88 9.99 2.98
CA GLY A 231 15.81 11.03 4.00
C GLY A 231 16.95 10.98 5.02
N PRO A 232 16.97 11.97 5.96
CA PRO A 232 18.02 12.06 6.98
C PRO A 232 18.18 10.77 7.78
N ASP A 233 19.43 10.40 8.10
CA ASP A 233 19.72 9.12 8.78
C ASP A 233 19.19 9.06 10.22
N ASP A 234 19.00 10.20 10.86
CA ASP A 234 18.39 10.32 12.20
C ASP A 234 16.86 10.32 12.18
N PHE A 235 16.23 10.37 11.00
CA PHE A 235 14.78 10.36 10.87
C PHE A 235 14.26 8.97 10.50
N VAL A 236 13.87 8.18 11.49
CA VAL A 236 13.35 6.81 11.35
C VAL A 236 11.85 6.75 11.07
N GLY A 237 11.11 7.82 11.36
CA GLY A 237 9.63 7.83 11.31
C GLY A 237 9.01 7.36 12.65
N PRO A 238 7.73 6.92 12.65
CA PRO A 238 6.87 6.79 11.46
C PRO A 238 6.55 8.13 10.82
N VAL A 239 6.21 8.11 9.51
CA VAL A 239 5.72 9.28 8.79
C VAL A 239 4.48 8.92 7.97
N ASN A 240 3.47 9.78 7.99
CA ASN A 240 2.25 9.63 7.20
C ASN A 240 2.52 10.02 5.75
N ILE A 241 2.22 9.11 4.82
CA ILE A 241 2.24 9.37 3.38
C ILE A 241 0.83 9.16 2.84
N GLY A 242 0.20 10.25 2.40
CA GLY A 242 -1.18 10.25 1.91
C GLY A 242 -1.61 11.64 1.46
N ASN A 243 -2.76 11.74 0.82
CA ASN A 243 -3.33 13.02 0.38
C ASN A 243 -4.30 13.54 1.44
N PRO A 244 -4.13 14.77 1.97
CA PRO A 244 -5.03 15.34 2.98
C PRO A 244 -6.36 15.85 2.40
N GLY A 245 -6.53 15.89 1.08
CA GLY A 245 -7.78 16.27 0.42
C GLY A 245 -8.88 15.23 0.69
N GLU A 246 -9.99 15.64 1.25
CA GLU A 246 -11.12 14.77 1.56
C GLU A 246 -12.21 14.85 0.50
N PHE A 247 -12.79 13.70 0.19
CA PHE A 247 -13.94 13.55 -0.71
C PHE A 247 -14.97 12.64 -0.04
N THR A 248 -16.25 12.94 -0.21
CA THR A 248 -17.29 12.01 0.17
C THR A 248 -17.29 10.81 -0.77
N ILE A 249 -17.75 9.66 -0.28
CA ILE A 249 -17.90 8.47 -1.12
C ILE A 249 -18.86 8.73 -2.29
N ARG A 250 -19.89 9.57 -2.07
CA ARG A 250 -20.82 9.99 -3.13
C ARG A 250 -20.11 10.82 -4.21
N GLN A 251 -19.28 11.81 -3.83
CA GLN A 251 -18.49 12.60 -4.78
C GLN A 251 -17.55 11.71 -5.62
N LEU A 252 -16.92 10.71 -5.01
CA LEU A 252 -16.08 9.75 -5.74
C LEU A 252 -16.91 8.93 -6.75
N ALA A 253 -18.10 8.49 -6.38
CA ALA A 253 -18.99 7.74 -7.28
C ALA A 253 -19.43 8.59 -8.47
N GLU A 254 -19.88 9.83 -8.23
CA GLU A 254 -20.30 10.79 -9.25
C GLU A 254 -19.15 11.11 -10.21
N LEU A 255 -17.95 11.36 -9.69
CA LEU A 255 -16.75 11.59 -10.50
C LEU A 255 -16.38 10.35 -11.33
N THR A 256 -16.57 9.15 -10.79
CA THR A 256 -16.33 7.90 -11.54
C THR A 256 -17.32 7.74 -12.68
N LEU A 257 -18.61 8.00 -12.45
CA LEU A 257 -19.62 7.97 -13.51
C LEU A 257 -19.29 8.98 -14.63
N GLU A 258 -18.98 10.21 -14.26
CA GLU A 258 -18.58 11.26 -15.22
C GLU A 258 -17.40 10.82 -16.09
N LEU A 259 -16.31 10.34 -15.47
CA LEU A 259 -15.08 9.97 -16.18
C LEU A 259 -15.20 8.67 -17.00
N THR A 260 -16.10 7.77 -16.62
CA THR A 260 -16.38 6.55 -17.40
C THR A 260 -17.38 6.77 -18.52
N GLY A 261 -18.20 7.82 -18.43
CA GLY A 261 -19.37 8.07 -19.27
C GLY A 261 -20.53 7.12 -18.95
N SER A 262 -20.52 6.48 -17.77
CA SER A 262 -21.55 5.52 -17.36
C SER A 262 -22.76 6.23 -16.75
N THR A 263 -23.96 5.71 -17.01
CA THR A 263 -25.25 6.21 -16.50
C THR A 263 -25.90 5.25 -15.51
N VAL A 264 -25.15 4.27 -14.99
CA VAL A 264 -25.67 3.30 -14.02
C VAL A 264 -26.10 3.99 -12.72
N PRO A 265 -27.15 3.48 -12.03
CA PRO A 265 -27.62 4.08 -10.80
C PRO A 265 -26.66 3.84 -9.62
N LEU A 266 -26.73 4.75 -8.63
CA LEU A 266 -26.12 4.56 -7.32
C LEU A 266 -27.11 3.79 -6.43
N VAL A 267 -26.64 2.71 -5.78
CA VAL A 267 -27.45 1.86 -4.89
C VAL A 267 -26.83 1.85 -3.49
N GLU A 268 -27.61 2.22 -2.49
CA GLU A 268 -27.17 2.23 -1.09
C GLU A 268 -27.30 0.83 -0.47
N LYS A 269 -26.30 0.45 0.34
CA LYS A 269 -26.27 -0.78 1.16
C LYS A 269 -25.89 -0.46 2.60
N PRO A 270 -26.22 -1.31 3.58
CA PRO A 270 -25.79 -1.13 4.96
C PRO A 270 -24.28 -1.02 5.09
N LEU A 271 -23.82 -0.19 6.05
CA LEU A 271 -22.39 -0.05 6.36
C LEU A 271 -21.81 -1.38 6.87
N PRO A 272 -20.60 -1.77 6.44
CA PRO A 272 -19.87 -2.87 7.04
C PRO A 272 -19.54 -2.61 8.52
N VAL A 273 -19.39 -3.68 9.28
CA VAL A 273 -18.91 -3.61 10.68
C VAL A 273 -17.46 -3.14 10.70
N ASP A 274 -17.12 -2.26 11.67
CA ASP A 274 -15.77 -1.71 11.89
C ASP A 274 -15.20 -0.89 10.71
N ASP A 275 -16.04 -0.28 9.85
CA ASP A 275 -15.54 0.66 8.84
C ASP A 275 -15.39 2.07 9.44
N PRO A 276 -14.16 2.64 9.54
CA PRO A 276 -13.94 3.94 10.16
C PRO A 276 -14.76 5.06 9.50
N GLU A 277 -15.32 5.97 10.27
CA GLU A 277 -16.10 7.09 9.71
C GLU A 277 -15.25 8.08 8.94
N ARG A 278 -14.05 8.39 9.45
CA ARG A 278 -13.15 9.40 8.88
C ARG A 278 -11.70 8.93 8.90
N ARG A 279 -10.98 9.17 7.81
CA ARG A 279 -9.56 8.88 7.73
C ARG A 279 -8.86 9.90 6.84
N ARG A 280 -8.02 10.75 7.47
CA ARG A 280 -7.29 11.82 6.81
C ARG A 280 -5.89 11.95 7.42
N PRO A 281 -4.80 11.91 6.63
CA PRO A 281 -3.46 12.12 7.17
C PRO A 281 -3.22 13.57 7.58
N ASP A 282 -2.57 13.77 8.73
CA ASP A 282 -1.72 14.94 8.91
C ASP A 282 -0.38 14.62 8.22
N ILE A 283 0.04 15.48 7.27
CA ILE A 283 1.27 15.32 6.50
C ILE A 283 2.33 16.38 6.83
N THR A 284 2.14 17.10 7.95
CA THR A 284 3.08 18.15 8.38
C THR A 284 4.49 17.61 8.49
N LEU A 285 4.67 16.44 9.12
CA LEU A 285 5.97 15.81 9.29
C LEU A 285 6.60 15.39 7.95
N ALA A 286 5.81 14.92 6.99
CA ALA A 286 6.29 14.59 5.64
C ALA A 286 6.78 15.83 4.89
N ARG A 287 6.06 16.96 5.01
CA ARG A 287 6.49 18.24 4.44
C ARG A 287 7.80 18.74 5.04
N GLU A 288 7.88 18.75 6.37
CA GLU A 288 9.03 19.30 7.10
C GLU A 288 10.30 18.45 6.94
N LYS A 289 10.18 17.12 7.04
CA LYS A 289 11.32 16.19 7.05
C LYS A 289 11.74 15.69 5.68
N LEU A 290 10.78 15.57 4.75
CA LEU A 290 11.02 14.98 3.44
C LEU A 290 10.82 15.97 2.28
N GLY A 291 10.32 17.18 2.55
CA GLY A 291 9.90 18.11 1.50
C GLY A 291 8.84 17.51 0.57
N TRP A 292 8.02 16.59 1.10
CA TRP A 292 7.05 15.83 0.33
C TRP A 292 5.62 16.31 0.57
N GLU A 293 4.88 16.42 -0.52
CA GLU A 293 3.42 16.56 -0.52
C GLU A 293 2.84 15.93 -1.79
N PRO A 294 1.57 15.48 -1.79
CA PRO A 294 0.93 14.93 -2.97
C PRO A 294 0.63 16.03 -3.97
N VAL A 295 0.88 15.76 -5.25
CA VAL A 295 0.72 16.74 -6.34
C VAL A 295 -0.34 16.32 -7.37
N VAL A 296 -0.76 15.06 -7.39
CA VAL A 296 -1.72 14.57 -8.39
C VAL A 296 -3.16 14.75 -7.91
N PRO A 297 -3.98 15.59 -8.59
CA PRO A 297 -5.38 15.75 -8.25
C PRO A 297 -6.19 14.45 -8.44
N LEU A 298 -7.24 14.24 -7.61
CA LEU A 298 -8.08 13.03 -7.68
C LEU A 298 -8.62 12.78 -9.09
N ARG A 299 -9.13 13.80 -9.78
CA ARG A 299 -9.68 13.70 -11.13
C ARG A 299 -8.66 13.15 -12.13
N GLU A 300 -7.44 13.66 -12.10
CA GLU A 300 -6.36 13.22 -13.00
C GLU A 300 -5.95 11.77 -12.72
N GLY A 301 -5.67 11.46 -11.46
CA GLY A 301 -5.30 10.10 -11.05
C GLY A 301 -6.40 9.09 -11.35
N LEU A 302 -7.67 9.47 -11.14
CA LEU A 302 -8.82 8.60 -11.42
C LEU A 302 -8.97 8.34 -12.93
N ALA A 303 -8.80 9.37 -13.79
CA ALA A 303 -8.82 9.19 -15.23
C ALA A 303 -7.73 8.22 -15.73
N LYS A 304 -6.49 8.34 -15.21
CA LYS A 304 -5.40 7.41 -15.51
C LYS A 304 -5.70 5.98 -15.01
N THR A 305 -6.34 5.87 -13.86
CA THR A 305 -6.73 4.56 -13.29
C THR A 305 -7.83 3.91 -14.14
N ILE A 306 -8.86 4.65 -14.53
CA ILE A 306 -9.94 4.18 -15.42
C ILE A 306 -9.38 3.74 -16.77
N ALA A 307 -8.46 4.50 -17.36
CA ALA A 307 -7.82 4.14 -18.62
C ALA A 307 -7.11 2.78 -18.53
N TRP A 308 -6.41 2.53 -17.42
CA TRP A 308 -5.79 1.24 -17.17
C TRP A 308 -6.83 0.12 -17.00
N PHE A 309 -7.91 0.33 -16.22
CA PHE A 309 -8.99 -0.67 -16.06
C PHE A 309 -9.64 -1.02 -17.42
N LYS A 310 -9.76 -0.07 -18.34
CA LYS A 310 -10.26 -0.31 -19.71
C LYS A 310 -9.29 -1.16 -20.56
N SER A 311 -7.98 -1.12 -20.25
CA SER A 311 -6.95 -1.85 -21.00
C SER A 311 -6.72 -3.29 -20.55
N VAL A 312 -7.22 -3.68 -19.37
CA VAL A 312 -7.01 -5.02 -18.80
C VAL A 312 -8.23 -5.91 -19.00
N ARG A 313 -7.99 -7.22 -19.14
CA ARG A 313 -9.06 -8.22 -19.17
C ARG A 313 -9.39 -8.63 -17.73
N LEU A 314 -10.59 -8.30 -17.27
CA LEU A 314 -11.03 -8.66 -15.89
C LEU A 314 -11.00 -10.16 -15.62
N ALA A 315 -11.17 -11.01 -16.66
CA ALA A 315 -11.09 -12.46 -16.56
C ALA A 315 -9.69 -12.97 -16.15
N ASP A 316 -8.64 -12.16 -16.33
CA ASP A 316 -7.28 -12.52 -15.91
C ASP A 316 -7.06 -12.33 -14.40
N TYR A 317 -8.03 -11.71 -13.72
CA TYR A 317 -8.03 -11.45 -12.29
C TYR A 317 -9.04 -12.34 -11.56
N ARG A 318 -8.58 -13.02 -10.52
CA ARG A 318 -9.45 -13.85 -9.68
C ARG A 318 -9.94 -13.02 -8.49
N ALA A 319 -11.26 -13.01 -8.28
CA ALA A 319 -11.80 -12.49 -7.02
C ALA A 319 -11.30 -13.38 -5.85
N PRO A 320 -10.95 -12.79 -4.69
CA PRO A 320 -10.71 -13.59 -3.49
C PRO A 320 -12.00 -14.36 -3.18
N THR A 321 -11.93 -15.69 -3.23
CA THR A 321 -13.05 -16.54 -2.81
C THR A 321 -12.85 -16.89 -1.34
N PRO A 322 -13.80 -16.56 -0.44
CA PRO A 322 -13.75 -17.07 0.92
C PRO A 322 -13.83 -18.60 0.89
N ASN A 323 -12.83 -19.28 1.46
CA ASN A 323 -12.95 -20.70 1.80
C ASN A 323 -13.73 -20.76 3.13
N TYR A 324 -15.03 -20.92 3.06
CA TYR A 324 -15.89 -21.36 4.16
C TYR A 324 -16.39 -22.77 3.83
#